data_05c8abdd6c080e2a06f8d29dd6e35451
#
_entry.id   05c8abdd6c080e2a06f8d29dd6e35451
#
_cell.length_a   1.000
_cell.length_b   1.000
_cell.length_c   1.000
_cell.angle_alpha   90.00
_cell.angle_beta   90.00
_cell.angle_gamma   90.00
#
_symmetry.space_group_name_H-M   'P 1'
#
loop_
_entity.id
_entity.type
_entity.pdbx_description
1 polymer ?
#
loop_
_entity_poly.entity_id
_entity_poly.type
_entity_poly.pdbx_seq_one_letter_code
_entity_poly.pdbx_strand_id
1 'polypeptide(L)'
;TTVVRAALFKPGFISSFSTSKSYIFNTNHQIDIISMVTDPYNFFDNDYGIYVLGDDYQNGDPYFGANFWEDWERPVHVSFFDHDKNQQVSFNAGTKIFGGWSRGQNEQRSFSFFARSQYGDSEFKYPLFDELPYNSYQNFILRNSGQDWMRSSIHDAALTSLMRGSGLEFLEHNPAATYINGEYWGVYNMREKLNEHTIAAKFNLDPDDITILEAEGIIVQGDNSEYLQLIDYVSNSDLRSNINFQYLYYF
;
A
#
# COMPACT_ATOMS: atom_id res chain seq x y z
N THR A 1 8.31 -0.95 -23.59
CA THR A 1 7.09 -1.51 -22.99
C THR A 1 5.86 -0.99 -23.73
N THR A 2 4.87 -1.83 -23.93
CA THR A 2 3.62 -1.47 -24.62
C THR A 2 2.43 -1.99 -23.80
N VAL A 3 1.36 -1.20 -23.74
CA VAL A 3 0.13 -1.57 -23.07
C VAL A 3 -1.01 -1.56 -24.10
N VAL A 4 -1.83 -2.60 -24.08
CA VAL A 4 -3.06 -2.68 -24.88
C VAL A 4 -4.24 -2.74 -23.92
N ARG A 5 -5.22 -1.85 -24.12
CA ARG A 5 -6.45 -1.81 -23.36
C ARG A 5 -7.64 -1.88 -24.31
N ALA A 6 -8.58 -2.78 -24.05
CA ALA A 6 -9.74 -3.01 -24.90
C ALA A 6 -11.02 -3.13 -24.08
N ALA A 7 -12.13 -2.67 -24.66
CA ALA A 7 -13.48 -2.86 -24.15
C ALA A 7 -14.45 -3.07 -25.29
N LEU A 8 -15.58 -3.75 -25.02
CA LEU A 8 -16.66 -3.96 -25.99
C LEU A 8 -17.76 -2.93 -25.77
N PHE A 9 -18.17 -2.29 -26.85
CA PHE A 9 -19.28 -1.34 -26.88
C PHE A 9 -20.34 -1.84 -27.84
N LYS A 10 -21.60 -1.82 -27.40
CA LYS A 10 -22.75 -2.13 -28.27
C LYS A 10 -23.87 -1.12 -27.97
N PRO A 11 -24.45 -0.44 -29.00
CA PRO A 11 -25.54 0.49 -28.77
C PRO A 11 -26.70 -0.13 -27.99
N GLY A 12 -27.18 0.56 -26.95
CA GLY A 12 -28.28 0.09 -26.08
C GLY A 12 -27.86 -0.92 -24.98
N PHE A 13 -26.58 -1.22 -24.84
CA PHE A 13 -26.04 -2.09 -23.78
C PHE A 13 -25.01 -1.33 -22.94
N ILE A 14 -24.85 -1.77 -21.69
CA ILE A 14 -23.74 -1.34 -20.85
C ILE A 14 -22.44 -1.87 -21.46
N SER A 15 -21.40 -1.04 -21.54
CA SER A 15 -20.08 -1.47 -22.01
C SER A 15 -19.49 -2.58 -21.11
N SER A 16 -18.67 -3.45 -21.69
CA SER A 16 -17.90 -4.40 -20.89
C SER A 16 -16.89 -3.69 -19.99
N PHE A 17 -16.41 -4.37 -18.94
CA PHE A 17 -15.17 -3.98 -18.30
C PHE A 17 -14.03 -3.94 -19.32
N SER A 18 -13.06 -3.05 -19.12
CA SER A 18 -11.86 -3.04 -19.94
C SER A 18 -10.92 -4.16 -19.52
N THR A 19 -10.35 -4.84 -20.52
CA THR A 19 -9.26 -5.80 -20.33
C THR A 19 -7.95 -5.13 -20.72
N SER A 20 -6.91 -5.29 -19.91
CA SER A 20 -5.59 -4.71 -20.15
C SER A 20 -4.53 -5.80 -20.28
N LYS A 21 -3.53 -5.56 -21.13
CA LYS A 21 -2.37 -6.44 -21.29
C LYS A 21 -1.12 -5.61 -21.45
N SER A 22 -0.10 -5.95 -20.68
CA SER A 22 1.21 -5.30 -20.76
C SER A 22 2.23 -6.21 -21.44
N TYR A 23 3.09 -5.62 -22.26
CA TYR A 23 4.18 -6.28 -22.95
C TYR A 23 5.48 -5.57 -22.60
N ILE A 24 6.40 -6.28 -21.94
CA ILE A 24 7.66 -5.75 -21.46
C ILE A 24 8.76 -6.05 -22.46
N PHE A 25 9.38 -5.02 -23.05
CA PHE A 25 10.45 -5.15 -24.02
C PHE A 25 11.65 -4.28 -23.66
N ASN A 26 12.85 -4.74 -24.04
CA ASN A 26 14.07 -3.96 -24.01
C ASN A 26 14.38 -3.33 -22.63
N THR A 27 14.16 -4.10 -21.56
CA THR A 27 14.51 -3.70 -20.20
C THR A 27 15.59 -4.66 -19.64
N ASN A 28 16.46 -4.13 -18.79
CA ASN A 28 17.52 -4.90 -18.13
C ASN A 28 17.32 -4.97 -16.61
N HIS A 29 16.07 -4.82 -16.15
CA HIS A 29 15.78 -4.95 -14.72
C HIS A 29 16.14 -6.35 -14.22
N GLN A 30 16.81 -6.39 -13.09
CA GLN A 30 17.17 -7.62 -12.37
C GLN A 30 16.25 -7.86 -11.15
N ILE A 31 15.21 -7.07 -11.05
CA ILE A 31 14.14 -7.14 -10.03
C ILE A 31 12.80 -7.32 -10.73
N ASP A 32 11.82 -7.74 -9.99
CA ASP A 32 10.46 -7.91 -10.48
C ASP A 32 9.89 -6.63 -11.08
N ILE A 33 8.89 -6.78 -11.94
CA ILE A 33 8.27 -5.65 -12.63
C ILE A 33 6.77 -5.60 -12.30
N ILE A 34 6.31 -4.41 -11.98
CA ILE A 34 4.89 -4.12 -11.80
C ILE A 34 4.43 -3.16 -12.88
N SER A 35 3.43 -3.58 -13.67
CA SER A 35 2.79 -2.73 -14.67
C SER A 35 1.39 -2.35 -14.21
N MET A 36 1.16 -1.06 -14.05
CA MET A 36 -0.11 -0.43 -13.71
C MET A 36 -0.74 0.14 -14.96
N VAL A 37 -1.98 -0.25 -15.25
CA VAL A 37 -2.72 0.21 -16.44
C VAL A 37 -4.07 0.77 -16.00
N THR A 38 -4.29 2.04 -16.29
CA THR A 38 -5.56 2.71 -16.00
C THR A 38 -5.91 3.70 -17.12
N ASP A 39 -7.11 4.24 -17.08
CA ASP A 39 -7.43 5.40 -17.91
C ASP A 39 -6.56 6.58 -17.45
N PRO A 40 -5.84 7.27 -18.36
CA PRO A 40 -5.06 8.45 -17.97
C PRO A 40 -5.87 9.49 -17.20
N TYR A 41 -7.17 9.59 -17.45
CA TYR A 41 -8.08 10.44 -16.69
C TYR A 41 -8.08 10.16 -15.19
N ASN A 42 -7.98 8.88 -14.79
CA ASN A 42 -7.96 8.48 -13.37
C ASN A 42 -6.76 9.02 -12.60
N PHE A 43 -5.63 9.26 -13.28
CA PHE A 43 -4.37 9.67 -12.62
C PHE A 43 -4.00 11.13 -12.92
N PHE A 44 -4.26 11.60 -14.14
CA PHE A 44 -3.64 12.82 -14.64
C PHE A 44 -4.63 13.92 -15.05
N ASP A 45 -5.93 13.69 -14.94
CA ASP A 45 -6.93 14.74 -15.14
C ASP A 45 -6.88 15.76 -13.98
N ASN A 46 -7.05 17.05 -14.29
CA ASN A 46 -6.92 18.10 -13.29
C ASN A 46 -7.98 18.03 -12.17
N ASP A 47 -9.21 17.68 -12.52
CA ASP A 47 -10.33 17.68 -11.57
C ASP A 47 -10.53 16.32 -10.89
N TYR A 48 -10.07 15.25 -11.53
CA TYR A 48 -10.41 13.87 -11.14
C TYR A 48 -9.19 12.99 -10.86
N GLY A 49 -8.03 13.32 -11.44
CA GLY A 49 -6.82 12.51 -11.36
C GLY A 49 -6.18 12.55 -9.98
N ILE A 50 -5.81 11.37 -9.47
CA ILE A 50 -5.24 11.26 -8.12
C ILE A 50 -3.75 11.60 -8.03
N TYR A 51 -3.07 11.85 -9.14
CA TYR A 51 -1.62 12.04 -9.18
C TYR A 51 -1.18 13.49 -9.35
N VAL A 52 -2.10 14.38 -9.65
CA VAL A 52 -1.86 15.79 -9.99
C VAL A 52 -2.16 16.74 -8.81
N LEU A 53 -1.82 18.00 -8.97
CA LEU A 53 -2.10 19.04 -7.97
C LEU A 53 -3.60 19.36 -7.89
N GLY A 54 -4.31 19.39 -9.04
CA GLY A 54 -5.65 19.94 -9.09
C GLY A 54 -5.66 21.46 -8.95
N ASP A 55 -6.82 22.02 -8.60
CA ASP A 55 -7.00 23.47 -8.50
C ASP A 55 -6.95 24.01 -7.06
N ASP A 56 -7.29 23.19 -6.06
CA ASP A 56 -7.52 23.59 -4.68
C ASP A 56 -6.33 23.26 -3.75
N TYR A 57 -5.11 23.66 -4.08
CA TYR A 57 -3.94 23.38 -3.26
C TYR A 57 -3.28 24.61 -2.68
N GLN A 58 -2.62 24.46 -1.54
CA GLN A 58 -1.76 25.46 -0.93
C GLN A 58 -0.39 25.45 -1.60
N ASN A 59 0.11 26.63 -1.97
CA ASN A 59 1.46 26.75 -2.55
C ASN A 59 2.54 26.40 -1.51
N GLY A 60 3.48 25.57 -1.91
CA GLY A 60 4.61 25.09 -1.12
C GLY A 60 4.41 23.68 -0.59
N ASP A 61 5.55 22.99 -0.40
CA ASP A 61 5.54 21.62 0.11
C ASP A 61 4.80 21.51 1.44
N PRO A 62 3.94 20.51 1.64
CA PRO A 62 3.66 19.39 0.73
C PRO A 62 2.39 19.56 -0.13
N TYR A 63 2.00 20.76 -0.49
CA TYR A 63 0.85 21.10 -1.35
C TYR A 63 -0.48 20.56 -0.80
N PHE A 64 -0.80 20.86 0.46
CA PHE A 64 -2.05 20.45 1.09
C PHE A 64 -3.26 20.92 0.28
N GLY A 65 -4.26 20.05 0.16
CA GLY A 65 -5.45 20.25 -0.66
C GLY A 65 -5.32 19.79 -2.11
N ALA A 66 -4.11 19.43 -2.58
CA ALA A 66 -3.94 18.83 -3.91
C ALA A 66 -4.68 17.50 -4.03
N ASN A 67 -5.04 17.09 -5.25
CA ASN A 67 -5.78 15.86 -5.52
C ASN A 67 -5.13 14.61 -4.90
N PHE A 68 -3.81 14.56 -4.79
CA PHE A 68 -3.11 13.45 -4.15
C PHE A 68 -3.23 13.43 -2.61
N TRP A 69 -3.85 14.42 -1.99
CA TRP A 69 -4.21 14.42 -0.57
C TRP A 69 -5.61 13.87 -0.32
N GLU A 70 -6.46 13.86 -1.38
CA GLU A 70 -7.82 13.34 -1.30
C GLU A 70 -7.83 11.82 -1.11
N ASP A 71 -8.83 11.31 -0.40
CA ASP A 71 -9.03 9.87 -0.21
C ASP A 71 -9.76 9.23 -1.41
N TRP A 72 -9.35 9.60 -2.61
CA TRP A 72 -9.95 9.11 -3.84
C TRP A 72 -9.35 7.78 -4.27
N GLU A 73 -10.24 6.82 -4.53
CA GLU A 73 -9.87 5.52 -5.09
C GLU A 73 -10.18 5.48 -6.59
N ARG A 74 -9.23 4.99 -7.39
CA ARG A 74 -9.37 4.87 -8.84
C ARG A 74 -9.11 3.44 -9.29
N PRO A 75 -9.85 2.94 -10.32
CA PRO A 75 -9.61 1.62 -10.87
C PRO A 75 -8.26 1.53 -11.58
N VAL A 76 -7.56 0.42 -11.39
CA VAL A 76 -6.30 0.10 -12.04
C VAL A 76 -6.21 -1.40 -12.32
N HIS A 77 -5.61 -1.77 -13.44
CA HIS A 77 -5.18 -3.14 -13.73
C HIS A 77 -3.69 -3.26 -13.39
N VAL A 78 -3.33 -4.22 -12.55
CA VAL A 78 -1.95 -4.45 -12.10
C VAL A 78 -1.49 -5.80 -12.61
N SER A 79 -0.33 -5.84 -13.28
CA SER A 79 0.32 -7.08 -13.73
C SER A 79 1.69 -7.19 -13.10
N PHE A 80 2.00 -8.37 -12.58
CA PHE A 80 3.30 -8.73 -12.01
C PHE A 80 4.08 -9.58 -12.99
N PHE A 81 5.35 -9.25 -13.16
CA PHE A 81 6.30 -10.00 -13.97
C PHE A 81 7.53 -10.30 -13.11
N ASP A 82 8.08 -11.49 -13.25
CA ASP A 82 9.37 -11.83 -12.65
C ASP A 82 10.53 -11.08 -13.36
N HIS A 83 11.72 -11.21 -12.82
CA HIS A 83 12.93 -10.61 -13.39
C HIS A 83 13.24 -11.13 -14.83
N ASP A 84 12.73 -12.30 -15.20
CA ASP A 84 12.82 -12.85 -16.57
C ASP A 84 11.71 -12.31 -17.51
N LYS A 85 10.84 -11.43 -17.00
CA LYS A 85 9.74 -10.76 -17.72
C LYS A 85 8.58 -11.69 -18.07
N ASN A 86 8.45 -12.83 -17.39
CA ASN A 86 7.28 -13.67 -17.50
C ASN A 86 6.16 -13.11 -16.61
N GLN A 87 5.00 -12.90 -17.19
CA GLN A 87 3.84 -12.49 -16.41
C GLN A 87 3.42 -13.61 -15.47
N GLN A 88 3.43 -13.34 -14.17
CA GLN A 88 3.08 -14.30 -13.14
C GLN A 88 1.58 -14.22 -12.83
N VAL A 89 1.06 -13.02 -12.61
CA VAL A 89 -0.32 -12.79 -12.24
C VAL A 89 -0.78 -11.39 -12.68
N SER A 90 -2.08 -11.18 -12.76
CA SER A 90 -2.66 -9.84 -12.91
C SER A 90 -3.99 -9.74 -12.17
N PHE A 91 -4.30 -8.54 -11.68
CA PHE A 91 -5.50 -8.20 -10.92
C PHE A 91 -6.11 -6.90 -11.41
N ASN A 92 -7.42 -6.77 -11.22
CA ASN A 92 -8.06 -5.45 -11.18
C ASN A 92 -8.18 -5.02 -9.71
N ALA A 93 -7.89 -3.76 -9.45
CA ALA A 93 -7.81 -3.21 -8.10
C ALA A 93 -8.32 -1.77 -8.05
N GLY A 94 -8.64 -1.31 -6.86
CA GLY A 94 -8.67 0.11 -6.53
C GLY A 94 -7.28 0.57 -6.12
N THR A 95 -6.92 1.80 -6.46
CA THR A 95 -5.67 2.42 -6.00
C THR A 95 -5.88 3.83 -5.50
N LYS A 96 -5.13 4.21 -4.46
CA LYS A 96 -5.07 5.56 -3.89
C LYS A 96 -3.62 5.98 -3.76
N ILE A 97 -3.37 7.29 -3.71
CA ILE A 97 -2.06 7.80 -3.28
C ILE A 97 -1.88 7.51 -1.79
N PHE A 98 -0.71 7.01 -1.43
CA PHE A 98 -0.37 6.58 -0.08
C PHE A 98 0.75 7.44 0.52
N GLY A 99 0.75 7.56 1.86
CA GLY A 99 1.79 8.23 2.64
C GLY A 99 1.31 9.53 3.28
N GLY A 100 2.20 10.16 4.02
CA GLY A 100 2.05 11.48 4.63
C GLY A 100 2.73 12.57 3.76
N TRP A 101 3.68 13.28 4.32
CA TRP A 101 4.41 14.38 3.66
C TRP A 101 5.02 14.02 2.30
N SER A 102 5.46 12.76 2.12
CA SER A 102 6.01 12.27 0.84
C SER A 102 5.03 12.31 -0.33
N ARG A 103 3.73 12.52 -0.10
CA ARG A 103 2.74 12.73 -1.19
C ARG A 103 3.04 13.97 -2.01
N GLY A 104 3.44 15.06 -1.36
CA GLY A 104 3.71 16.33 -2.01
C GLY A 104 5.20 16.60 -2.26
N GLN A 105 6.09 16.15 -1.36
CA GLN A 105 7.52 16.40 -1.48
C GLN A 105 8.20 15.63 -2.61
N ASN A 106 7.68 14.45 -2.97
CA ASN A 106 8.30 13.59 -3.96
C ASN A 106 7.45 13.56 -5.25
N GLU A 107 8.09 13.70 -6.39
CA GLU A 107 7.43 13.55 -7.70
C GLU A 107 6.93 12.12 -7.90
N GLN A 108 7.71 11.13 -7.46
CA GLN A 108 7.32 9.72 -7.42
C GLN A 108 6.49 9.46 -6.15
N ARG A 109 5.17 9.37 -6.27
CA ARG A 109 4.25 9.14 -5.16
C ARG A 109 4.05 7.66 -4.89
N SER A 110 3.83 7.30 -3.62
CA SER A 110 3.47 5.93 -3.22
C SER A 110 2.01 5.64 -3.54
N PHE A 111 1.69 4.36 -3.75
CA PHE A 111 0.34 3.87 -4.01
C PHE A 111 -0.06 2.82 -2.98
N SER A 112 -1.33 2.79 -2.62
CA SER A 112 -1.95 1.63 -1.97
C SER A 112 -2.95 0.98 -2.92
N PHE A 113 -3.02 -0.35 -2.89
CA PHE A 113 -3.90 -1.16 -3.72
C PHE A 113 -4.89 -1.92 -2.86
N PHE A 114 -6.10 -2.04 -3.34
CA PHE A 114 -7.20 -2.70 -2.65
C PHE A 114 -7.89 -3.69 -3.58
N ALA A 115 -7.96 -4.95 -3.15
CA ALA A 115 -8.82 -5.93 -3.76
C ALA A 115 -10.26 -5.70 -3.27
N ARG A 116 -11.14 -5.38 -4.20
CA ARG A 116 -12.55 -5.16 -3.92
C ARG A 116 -13.42 -5.80 -4.99
N SER A 117 -14.52 -6.40 -4.61
CA SER A 117 -15.45 -7.08 -5.51
C SER A 117 -15.97 -6.19 -6.65
N GLN A 118 -16.01 -4.86 -6.45
CA GLN A 118 -16.37 -3.91 -7.51
C GLN A 118 -15.35 -3.82 -8.66
N TYR A 119 -14.11 -4.24 -8.45
CA TYR A 119 -13.05 -4.27 -9.47
C TYR A 119 -12.81 -5.68 -10.03
N GLY A 120 -13.16 -6.71 -9.27
CA GLY A 120 -12.93 -8.11 -9.59
C GLY A 120 -12.94 -8.99 -8.35
N ASP A 121 -11.81 -9.60 -8.03
CA ASP A 121 -11.67 -10.43 -6.85
C ASP A 121 -11.52 -9.58 -5.58
N SER A 122 -12.00 -10.07 -4.44
CA SER A 122 -11.86 -9.44 -3.12
C SER A 122 -10.52 -9.73 -2.46
N GLU A 123 -9.63 -10.48 -3.11
CA GLU A 123 -8.31 -10.87 -2.63
C GLU A 123 -7.32 -10.94 -3.78
N PHE A 124 -6.08 -10.54 -3.55
CA PHE A 124 -4.94 -10.78 -4.44
C PHE A 124 -4.34 -12.14 -4.11
N LYS A 125 -4.64 -13.16 -4.92
CA LYS A 125 -4.16 -14.54 -4.71
C LYS A 125 -2.84 -14.76 -5.46
N TYR A 126 -1.76 -14.38 -4.83
CA TYR A 126 -0.40 -14.55 -5.34
C TYR A 126 0.61 -14.32 -4.19
N PRO A 127 1.71 -15.08 -4.07
CA PRO A 127 2.74 -14.84 -3.05
C PRO A 127 3.50 -13.55 -3.37
N LEU A 128 2.97 -12.41 -2.91
CA LEU A 128 3.60 -11.08 -3.11
C LEU A 128 4.92 -10.96 -2.37
N PHE A 129 5.10 -11.75 -1.31
CA PHE A 129 6.27 -11.75 -0.45
C PHE A 129 6.65 -13.20 -0.15
N ASP A 130 7.82 -13.63 -0.66
CA ASP A 130 8.28 -15.03 -0.60
C ASP A 130 8.47 -15.56 0.83
N GLU A 131 8.77 -14.67 1.77
CA GLU A 131 9.04 -15.02 3.16
C GLU A 131 7.77 -15.20 4.02
N LEU A 132 6.60 -14.86 3.49
CA LEU A 132 5.34 -14.98 4.23
C LEU A 132 4.69 -16.35 4.01
N PRO A 133 4.06 -16.92 5.05
CA PRO A 133 3.43 -18.24 4.96
C PRO A 133 2.06 -18.22 4.24
N TYR A 134 1.59 -17.07 3.80
CA TYR A 134 0.30 -16.89 3.12
C TYR A 134 0.47 -16.23 1.76
N ASN A 135 -0.49 -16.41 0.87
CA ASN A 135 -0.47 -15.96 -0.51
C ASN A 135 -1.77 -15.24 -0.93
N SER A 136 -2.53 -14.77 0.03
CA SER A 136 -3.76 -14.00 -0.19
C SER A 136 -3.70 -12.69 0.57
N TYR A 137 -3.96 -11.58 -0.13
CA TYR A 137 -3.85 -10.23 0.42
C TYR A 137 -5.07 -9.42 0.02
N GLN A 138 -5.61 -8.63 0.92
CA GLN A 138 -6.68 -7.66 0.58
C GLN A 138 -6.11 -6.33 0.11
N ASN A 139 -4.87 -6.05 0.46
CA ASN A 139 -4.19 -4.80 0.10
C ASN A 139 -2.67 -4.97 0.17
N PHE A 140 -1.97 -4.10 -0.52
CA PHE A 140 -0.52 -3.89 -0.43
C PHE A 140 -0.17 -2.46 -0.84
N ILE A 141 1.07 -2.03 -0.64
CA ILE A 141 1.54 -0.71 -1.04
C ILE A 141 2.76 -0.80 -1.95
N LEU A 142 2.87 0.16 -2.87
CA LEU A 142 4.11 0.49 -3.56
C LEU A 142 4.65 1.78 -2.93
N ARG A 143 5.73 1.65 -2.15
CA ARG A 143 6.33 2.75 -1.40
C ARG A 143 7.49 3.37 -2.16
N ASN A 144 7.47 4.69 -2.28
CA ASN A 144 8.50 5.49 -2.93
C ASN A 144 9.74 5.76 -2.06
N SER A 145 9.91 5.02 -0.95
CA SER A 145 10.99 5.19 0.03
C SER A 145 10.93 6.46 0.90
N GLY A 146 9.89 7.28 0.77
CA GLY A 146 9.67 8.45 1.63
C GLY A 146 10.85 9.45 1.61
N GLN A 147 11.44 9.73 2.76
CA GLN A 147 12.56 10.67 2.91
C GLN A 147 13.88 10.16 2.30
N ASP A 148 13.97 8.88 1.97
CA ASP A 148 15.13 8.28 1.30
C ASP A 148 15.03 8.30 -0.23
N TRP A 149 13.92 8.82 -0.76
CA TRP A 149 13.73 9.01 -2.20
C TRP A 149 14.85 9.87 -2.78
N MET A 150 15.37 9.49 -3.96
CA MET A 150 16.53 10.09 -4.63
C MET A 150 17.87 9.99 -3.85
N ARG A 151 17.90 9.17 -2.78
CA ARG A 151 19.13 8.82 -2.06
C ARG A 151 19.47 7.35 -2.29
N SER A 152 19.31 6.49 -1.28
CA SER A 152 19.52 5.04 -1.44
C SER A 152 18.27 4.31 -1.92
N SER A 153 17.09 4.84 -1.65
CA SER A 153 15.76 4.28 -1.94
C SER A 153 15.49 2.90 -1.32
N ILE A 154 16.39 2.42 -0.45
CA ILE A 154 16.29 1.12 0.22
C ILE A 154 16.50 1.21 1.74
N HIS A 155 16.78 2.38 2.29
CA HIS A 155 17.13 2.57 3.69
C HIS A 155 16.07 2.00 4.64
N ASP A 156 14.81 2.38 4.45
CA ASP A 156 13.68 1.89 5.24
C ASP A 156 13.53 0.36 5.11
N ALA A 157 13.58 -0.18 3.90
CA ALA A 157 13.51 -1.61 3.63
C ALA A 157 14.68 -2.38 4.27
N ALA A 158 15.90 -1.86 4.15
CA ALA A 158 17.09 -2.47 4.73
C ALA A 158 17.03 -2.49 6.27
N LEU A 159 16.64 -1.37 6.91
CA LEU A 159 16.52 -1.30 8.36
C LEU A 159 15.43 -2.22 8.91
N THR A 160 14.27 -2.26 8.26
CA THR A 160 13.19 -3.16 8.71
C THR A 160 13.56 -4.63 8.52
N SER A 161 14.31 -5.00 7.49
CA SER A 161 14.75 -6.39 7.30
C SER A 161 15.73 -6.88 8.38
N LEU A 162 16.43 -5.97 9.09
CA LEU A 162 17.26 -6.34 10.25
C LEU A 162 16.43 -6.88 11.43
N MET A 163 15.13 -6.63 11.44
CA MET A 163 14.24 -7.16 12.48
C MET A 163 13.92 -8.65 12.26
N ARG A 164 14.23 -9.20 11.09
CA ARG A 164 13.99 -10.61 10.79
C ARG A 164 14.72 -11.51 11.78
N GLY A 165 13.97 -12.39 12.44
CA GLY A 165 14.48 -13.28 13.48
C GLY A 165 14.69 -12.64 14.85
N SER A 166 14.32 -11.36 15.05
CA SER A 166 14.40 -10.70 16.37
C SER A 166 13.23 -11.01 17.29
N GLY A 167 12.14 -11.58 16.77
CA GLY A 167 10.87 -11.76 17.48
C GLY A 167 9.98 -10.49 17.47
N LEU A 168 10.44 -9.41 16.80
CA LEU A 168 9.64 -8.20 16.60
C LEU A 168 8.92 -8.28 15.25
N GLU A 169 7.69 -7.77 15.20
CA GLU A 169 6.94 -7.67 13.97
C GLU A 169 7.51 -6.59 13.06
N PHE A 170 7.56 -6.88 11.78
CA PHE A 170 7.94 -5.95 10.73
C PHE A 170 7.17 -6.25 9.44
N LEU A 171 7.15 -5.29 8.52
CA LEU A 171 6.46 -5.42 7.24
C LEU A 171 7.44 -5.91 6.19
N GLU A 172 7.11 -7.02 5.53
CA GLU A 172 7.90 -7.54 4.41
C GLU A 172 7.89 -6.59 3.21
N HIS A 173 8.90 -6.71 2.38
CA HIS A 173 9.07 -5.86 1.21
C HIS A 173 9.78 -6.59 0.07
N ASN A 174 9.44 -6.20 -1.16
CA ASN A 174 10.14 -6.60 -2.38
C ASN A 174 10.34 -5.37 -3.28
N PRO A 175 11.54 -5.13 -3.81
CA PRO A 175 11.75 -4.05 -4.78
C PRO A 175 11.13 -4.43 -6.12
N ALA A 176 10.53 -3.46 -6.80
CA ALA A 176 9.95 -3.65 -8.12
C ALA A 176 10.16 -2.44 -9.03
N ALA A 177 10.52 -2.71 -10.29
CA ALA A 177 10.52 -1.72 -11.34
C ALA A 177 9.08 -1.47 -11.80
N THR A 178 8.59 -0.25 -11.64
CA THR A 178 7.18 0.06 -11.87
C THR A 178 6.99 0.82 -13.19
N TYR A 179 5.93 0.44 -13.90
CA TYR A 179 5.47 1.09 -15.13
C TYR A 179 4.03 1.57 -14.95
N ILE A 180 3.72 2.77 -15.41
CA ILE A 180 2.35 3.30 -15.48
C ILE A 180 1.99 3.54 -16.94
N ASN A 181 0.94 2.87 -17.42
CA ASN A 181 0.47 2.95 -18.81
C ASN A 181 1.59 2.69 -19.85
N GLY A 182 2.57 1.84 -19.50
CA GLY A 182 3.69 1.49 -20.37
C GLY A 182 4.93 2.39 -20.24
N GLU A 183 4.86 3.48 -19.50
CA GLU A 183 5.99 4.37 -19.20
C GLU A 183 6.70 3.93 -17.91
N TYR A 184 8.03 3.92 -17.92
CA TYR A 184 8.80 3.60 -16.73
C TYR A 184 8.66 4.71 -15.67
N TRP A 185 8.27 4.31 -14.47
CA TRP A 185 7.92 5.25 -13.39
C TRP A 185 8.92 5.26 -12.23
N GLY A 186 9.87 4.33 -12.23
CA GLY A 186 10.90 4.21 -11.20
C GLY A 186 10.89 2.90 -10.46
N VAL A 187 11.77 2.77 -9.49
CA VAL A 187 11.82 1.64 -8.55
C VAL A 187 10.97 1.98 -7.32
N TYR A 188 10.14 1.04 -6.93
CA TYR A 188 9.34 1.10 -5.71
C TYR A 188 9.69 -0.08 -4.81
N ASN A 189 9.44 0.07 -3.53
CA ASN A 189 9.39 -1.04 -2.59
C ASN A 189 7.92 -1.48 -2.43
N MET A 190 7.58 -2.64 -2.98
CA MET A 190 6.30 -3.27 -2.65
C MET A 190 6.37 -3.71 -1.20
N ARG A 191 5.33 -3.39 -0.40
CA ARG A 191 5.28 -3.69 1.03
C ARG A 191 3.91 -4.18 1.45
N GLU A 192 3.90 -4.96 2.53
CA GLU A 192 2.68 -5.19 3.27
C GLU A 192 2.09 -3.87 3.75
N LYS A 193 0.79 -3.81 3.83
CA LYS A 193 0.09 -2.69 4.47
C LYS A 193 -0.32 -3.15 5.87
N LEU A 194 0.18 -2.47 6.90
CA LEU A 194 -0.23 -2.74 8.27
C LEU A 194 -1.71 -2.40 8.44
N ASN A 195 -2.50 -3.42 8.72
CA ASN A 195 -3.92 -3.34 9.10
C ASN A 195 -4.36 -4.64 9.80
N GLU A 196 -5.63 -4.69 10.20
CA GLU A 196 -6.24 -5.85 10.85
C GLU A 196 -6.10 -7.14 10.03
N HIS A 197 -6.25 -7.08 8.72
CA HIS A 197 -6.14 -8.26 7.85
C HIS A 197 -4.72 -8.82 7.79
N THR A 198 -3.72 -7.96 7.74
CA THR A 198 -2.29 -8.37 7.74
C THR A 198 -1.92 -9.03 9.06
N ILE A 199 -2.37 -8.46 10.19
CA ILE A 199 -2.14 -9.03 11.52
C ILE A 199 -2.88 -10.35 11.66
N ALA A 200 -4.15 -10.38 11.27
CA ALA A 200 -4.97 -11.60 11.29
C ALA A 200 -4.33 -12.74 10.51
N ALA A 201 -3.83 -12.47 9.30
CA ALA A 201 -3.16 -13.46 8.46
C ALA A 201 -1.86 -13.99 9.10
N LYS A 202 -1.06 -13.12 9.72
CA LYS A 202 0.21 -13.49 10.39
C LYS A 202 -0.01 -14.38 11.61
N PHE A 203 -1.02 -14.05 12.41
CA PHE A 203 -1.25 -14.70 13.71
C PHE A 203 -2.41 -15.70 13.70
N ASN A 204 -3.06 -15.90 12.55
CA ASN A 204 -4.25 -16.74 12.40
C ASN A 204 -5.38 -16.35 13.38
N LEU A 205 -5.69 -15.05 13.39
CA LEU A 205 -6.74 -14.43 14.22
C LEU A 205 -7.92 -14.00 13.35
N ASP A 206 -9.04 -13.65 14.00
CA ASP A 206 -10.14 -12.96 13.34
C ASP A 206 -9.79 -11.45 13.22
N PRO A 207 -9.88 -10.84 12.02
CA PRO A 207 -9.61 -9.41 11.87
C PRO A 207 -10.56 -8.52 12.70
N ASP A 208 -11.76 -8.99 13.02
CA ASP A 208 -12.72 -8.27 13.85
C ASP A 208 -12.30 -8.20 15.34
N ASP A 209 -11.42 -9.11 15.78
CA ASP A 209 -10.88 -9.15 17.16
C ASP A 209 -9.61 -8.30 17.32
N ILE A 210 -9.18 -7.57 16.28
CA ILE A 210 -7.93 -6.82 16.30
C ILE A 210 -8.17 -5.33 16.54
N THR A 211 -7.50 -4.79 17.54
CA THR A 211 -7.41 -3.35 17.77
C THR A 211 -6.09 -2.80 17.27
N ILE A 212 -6.14 -1.73 16.49
CA ILE A 212 -4.98 -0.98 16.02
C ILE A 212 -5.12 0.47 16.47
N LEU A 213 -4.12 0.94 17.19
CA LEU A 213 -4.04 2.31 17.67
C LEU A 213 -2.81 2.99 17.10
N GLU A 214 -2.94 4.26 16.73
CA GLU A 214 -1.82 5.13 16.35
C GLU A 214 -1.53 6.15 17.45
N ALA A 215 -0.28 6.58 17.55
CA ALA A 215 0.20 7.64 18.44
C ALA A 215 -0.32 7.48 19.89
N GLU A 216 -1.04 8.46 20.40
CA GLU A 216 -1.55 8.52 21.77
C GLU A 216 -2.91 7.82 21.94
N GLY A 217 -3.14 6.70 21.24
CA GLY A 217 -4.38 5.92 21.34
C GLY A 217 -5.47 6.36 20.37
N ILE A 218 -5.09 6.96 19.22
CA ILE A 218 -6.01 7.26 18.13
C ILE A 218 -6.45 5.93 17.51
N ILE A 219 -7.76 5.72 17.44
CA ILE A 219 -8.34 4.48 16.92
C ILE A 219 -8.18 4.44 15.40
N VAL A 220 -7.49 3.42 14.89
CA VAL A 220 -7.45 3.03 13.48
C VAL A 220 -8.45 1.91 13.24
N GLN A 221 -8.48 0.91 14.15
CA GLN A 221 -9.40 -0.22 14.15
C GLN A 221 -9.70 -0.62 15.59
N GLY A 222 -10.89 -1.18 15.87
CA GLY A 222 -11.32 -1.62 17.19
C GLY A 222 -11.66 -0.47 18.14
N ASP A 223 -11.22 -0.54 19.38
CA ASP A 223 -11.43 0.48 20.41
C ASP A 223 -10.16 0.74 21.25
N ASN A 224 -10.16 1.80 22.06
CA ASN A 224 -9.01 2.17 22.88
C ASN A 224 -9.27 2.07 24.39
N SER A 225 -10.31 1.37 24.81
CA SER A 225 -10.71 1.30 26.22
C SER A 225 -9.63 0.67 27.10
N GLU A 226 -9.02 -0.44 26.66
CA GLU A 226 -7.92 -1.09 27.40
C GLU A 226 -6.68 -0.21 27.46
N TYR A 227 -6.34 0.46 26.34
CA TYR A 227 -5.24 1.42 26.32
C TYR A 227 -5.45 2.55 27.32
N LEU A 228 -6.65 3.14 27.38
CA LEU A 228 -6.95 4.20 28.33
C LEU A 228 -6.91 3.71 29.77
N GLN A 229 -7.35 2.48 30.07
CA GLN A 229 -7.22 1.86 31.39
C GLN A 229 -5.74 1.67 31.78
N LEU A 230 -4.91 1.22 30.83
CA LEU A 230 -3.47 1.12 31.04
C LEU A 230 -2.84 2.47 31.38
N ILE A 231 -3.15 3.52 30.62
CA ILE A 231 -2.64 4.87 30.85
C ILE A 231 -3.10 5.41 32.21
N ASP A 232 -4.37 5.22 32.57
CA ASP A 232 -4.90 5.61 33.86
C ASP A 232 -4.18 4.87 35.02
N TYR A 233 -4.02 3.56 34.88
CA TYR A 233 -3.31 2.74 35.85
C TYR A 233 -1.85 3.19 36.05
N VAL A 234 -1.11 3.39 34.95
CA VAL A 234 0.29 3.85 35.00
C VAL A 234 0.39 5.24 35.62
N SER A 235 -0.54 6.13 35.33
CA SER A 235 -0.52 7.50 35.85
C SER A 235 -0.84 7.61 37.34
N ASN A 236 -1.67 6.71 37.87
CA ASN A 236 -2.19 6.77 39.23
C ASN A 236 -1.57 5.75 40.20
N SER A 237 -0.71 4.84 39.72
CA SER A 237 -0.09 3.80 40.56
C SER A 237 1.39 4.08 40.84
N ASP A 238 1.86 3.78 42.03
CA ASP A 238 3.30 3.79 42.35
C ASP A 238 3.96 2.53 41.76
N LEU A 239 4.55 2.66 40.59
CA LEU A 239 5.20 1.55 39.87
C LEU A 239 6.53 1.10 40.48
N ARG A 240 7.01 1.74 41.55
CA ARG A 240 8.13 1.22 42.38
C ARG A 240 7.69 0.05 43.27
N SER A 241 6.39 -0.11 43.49
CA SER A 241 5.82 -1.31 44.09
C SER A 241 5.88 -2.49 43.13
N ASN A 242 6.51 -3.60 43.54
CA ASN A 242 6.58 -4.81 42.74
C ASN A 242 5.18 -5.34 42.33
N ILE A 243 4.18 -5.20 43.18
CA ILE A 243 2.82 -5.65 42.92
C ILE A 243 2.22 -4.82 41.78
N ASN A 244 2.33 -3.47 41.84
CA ASN A 244 1.81 -2.60 40.82
C ASN A 244 2.55 -2.79 39.49
N PHE A 245 3.88 -2.98 39.54
CA PHE A 245 4.67 -3.22 38.32
C PHE A 245 4.34 -4.57 37.70
N GLN A 246 4.17 -5.64 38.48
CA GLN A 246 3.77 -6.95 37.98
C GLN A 246 2.38 -6.94 37.31
N TYR A 247 1.46 -6.10 37.80
CA TYR A 247 0.13 -6.00 37.22
C TYR A 247 0.14 -5.55 35.77
N LEU A 248 1.16 -4.79 35.34
CA LEU A 248 1.33 -4.39 33.94
C LEU A 248 1.51 -5.57 32.98
N TYR A 249 1.89 -6.75 33.45
CA TYR A 249 1.96 -7.96 32.60
C TYR A 249 0.61 -8.52 32.21
N TYR A 250 -0.47 -8.02 32.79
CA TYR A 250 -1.84 -8.50 32.55
C TYR A 250 -2.65 -7.53 31.69
N PHE A 251 -2.07 -6.40 31.28
CA PHE A 251 -2.57 -5.54 30.23
C PHE A 251 -1.98 -5.95 28.89
#